data_d2a71d184c498c7428b78506c5fc818c
#
_entry.id   d2a71d184c498c7428b78506c5fc818c
#
_cell.length_a   1.000
_cell.length_b   1.000
_cell.length_c   1.000
_cell.angle_alpha   90.00
_cell.angle_beta   90.00
_cell.angle_gamma   90.00
#
_symmetry.space_group_name_H-M   'P 1'
#
loop_
_entity.id
_entity.type
_entity.pdbx_description
1 polymer ?
#
loop_
_entity_poly.entity_id
_entity_poly.type
_entity_poly.pdbx_seq_one_letter_code
_entity_poly.pdbx_strand_id
1 'polypeptide(L)'
;VWDDARVVIATPQVVENDLVGNRISVQNVTHLTFDECHRGTGDYAYVYIAERYHADAADPLVTGMSASPGGDTDEIETVCENLGLRNVEVMTETDADVDEYTHDTDVRWERVTLPDPVLEIRDALNEVITDRLESLKELGVTNKTSPDLSQRDLNRMRGQLKQMMDNDQSDGYTGMSTHAEVMKLRRAVELVETQSVESVRRYFERQREAARSSGASKASQRMVADPRVRTAMRKAESFDGLHPKFSKARILLAETLGIQGGDRAILFTESRDTAEALVEFLSASFDVRKFVGQGDKDGSDGMSQKQQQETLDEFKDGDFEVLVSTSVAEEGLDVPEVDLVCFYEPVPTAIRSIQRKGRTGRQAEGKVVVLMAEDTRDEAFFWISRRREKKMASQLSELK
;
A
#
# COMPACT_ATOMS: atom_id res chain seq x y z
N VAL A 1 -17.22 31.53 -8.02
CA VAL A 1 -17.48 30.49 -6.99
C VAL A 1 -16.53 30.69 -5.81
N TRP A 2 -15.21 30.82 -6.03
CA TRP A 2 -14.22 30.97 -4.95
C TRP A 2 -14.48 32.23 -4.11
N ASP A 3 -14.64 33.39 -4.75
CA ASP A 3 -14.79 34.68 -4.06
C ASP A 3 -16.11 34.84 -3.30
N ASP A 4 -17.13 34.08 -3.66
CA ASP A 4 -18.46 34.13 -3.05
C ASP A 4 -18.68 33.03 -1.99
N ALA A 5 -17.79 32.04 -1.93
CA ALA A 5 -17.92 30.91 -1.02
C ALA A 5 -17.45 31.26 0.39
N ARG A 6 -18.25 30.90 1.40
CA ARG A 6 -17.85 31.04 2.83
C ARG A 6 -16.97 29.87 3.30
N VAL A 7 -17.13 28.71 2.70
CA VAL A 7 -16.36 27.49 2.96
C VAL A 7 -16.08 26.83 1.63
N VAL A 8 -14.82 26.46 1.40
CA VAL A 8 -14.38 25.70 0.23
C VAL A 8 -13.77 24.39 0.68
N ILE A 9 -14.24 23.28 0.12
CA ILE A 9 -13.69 21.95 0.32
C ILE A 9 -13.16 21.47 -1.02
N ALA A 10 -11.87 21.18 -1.11
CA ALA A 10 -11.22 20.79 -2.35
C ALA A 10 -10.05 19.84 -2.10
N THR A 11 -9.65 19.08 -3.13
CA THR A 11 -8.42 18.31 -3.08
C THR A 11 -7.20 19.24 -3.15
N PRO A 12 -6.11 18.91 -2.46
CA PRO A 12 -4.94 19.80 -2.39
C PRO A 12 -4.35 20.11 -3.77
N GLN A 13 -4.32 19.15 -4.69
CA GLN A 13 -3.79 19.35 -6.04
C GLN A 13 -4.60 20.36 -6.87
N VAL A 14 -5.91 20.43 -6.65
CA VAL A 14 -6.77 21.44 -7.30
C VAL A 14 -6.42 22.83 -6.78
N VAL A 15 -6.32 22.98 -5.46
CA VAL A 15 -5.97 24.27 -4.84
C VAL A 15 -4.57 24.71 -5.25
N GLU A 16 -3.59 23.81 -5.21
CA GLU A 16 -2.22 24.08 -5.67
C GLU A 16 -2.18 24.57 -7.12
N ASN A 17 -2.80 23.82 -8.05
CA ASN A 17 -2.85 24.18 -9.46
C ASN A 17 -3.53 25.52 -9.71
N ASP A 18 -4.58 25.85 -8.94
CA ASP A 18 -5.30 27.10 -9.06
C ASP A 18 -4.51 28.28 -8.47
N LEU A 19 -3.74 28.06 -7.40
CA LEU A 19 -2.80 29.04 -6.86
C LEU A 19 -1.63 29.31 -7.82
N VAL A 20 -1.00 28.25 -8.34
CA VAL A 20 0.08 28.36 -9.35
C VAL A 20 -0.41 29.09 -10.59
N GLY A 21 -1.63 28.81 -11.03
CA GLY A 21 -2.27 29.46 -12.18
C GLY A 21 -2.83 30.86 -11.89
N ASN A 22 -2.70 31.39 -10.67
CA ASN A 22 -3.31 32.64 -10.21
C ASN A 22 -4.81 32.75 -10.49
N ARG A 23 -5.53 31.60 -10.44
CA ARG A 23 -6.99 31.55 -10.63
C ARG A 23 -7.76 31.80 -9.33
N ILE A 24 -7.12 31.60 -8.20
CA ILE A 24 -7.65 31.86 -6.85
C ILE A 24 -6.62 32.64 -6.04
N SER A 25 -7.09 33.34 -4.99
CA SER A 25 -6.27 34.03 -4.02
C SER A 25 -6.63 33.58 -2.61
N VAL A 26 -5.63 33.37 -1.78
CA VAL A 26 -5.80 33.02 -0.34
C VAL A 26 -5.73 34.23 0.60
N GLN A 27 -5.59 35.45 0.06
CA GLN A 27 -5.44 36.67 0.84
C GLN A 27 -6.59 36.90 1.82
N ASN A 28 -7.81 36.57 1.46
CA ASN A 28 -9.01 36.72 2.27
C ASN A 28 -9.43 35.44 3.01
N VAL A 29 -8.62 34.39 2.94
CA VAL A 29 -8.88 33.14 3.67
C VAL A 29 -8.48 33.35 5.12
N THR A 30 -9.44 33.22 6.03
CA THR A 30 -9.25 33.44 7.47
C THR A 30 -8.83 32.18 8.23
N HIS A 31 -9.07 31.01 7.66
CA HIS A 31 -8.71 29.74 8.27
C HIS A 31 -8.48 28.67 7.19
N LEU A 32 -7.40 27.93 7.31
CA LEU A 32 -7.03 26.84 6.45
C LEU A 32 -6.92 25.54 7.26
N THR A 33 -7.65 24.51 6.85
CA THR A 33 -7.61 23.21 7.51
C THR A 33 -7.00 22.16 6.57
N PHE A 34 -5.98 21.46 7.04
CA PHE A 34 -5.38 20.31 6.36
C PHE A 34 -5.84 19.01 7.02
N ASP A 35 -6.60 18.22 6.30
CA ASP A 35 -6.92 16.84 6.67
C ASP A 35 -5.76 15.93 6.28
N GLU A 36 -5.49 14.88 7.09
CA GLU A 36 -4.30 14.03 6.92
C GLU A 36 -3.00 14.86 6.79
N CYS A 37 -2.82 15.82 7.69
CA CYS A 37 -1.74 16.81 7.64
C CYS A 37 -0.33 16.21 7.69
N HIS A 38 -0.17 14.94 8.11
CA HIS A 38 1.09 14.20 8.05
C HIS A 38 1.67 14.10 6.63
N ARG A 39 0.87 14.36 5.58
CA ARG A 39 1.31 14.46 4.19
C ARG A 39 2.04 15.76 3.88
N GLY A 40 2.07 16.73 4.78
CA GLY A 40 2.73 18.02 4.62
C GLY A 40 4.26 17.94 4.63
N THR A 41 4.83 17.05 3.81
CA THR A 41 6.26 16.83 3.70
C THR A 41 6.72 16.76 2.24
N GLY A 42 7.99 17.09 1.98
CA GLY A 42 8.59 17.02 0.63
C GLY A 42 7.87 17.93 -0.36
N ASP A 43 7.57 17.41 -1.55
CA ASP A 43 6.92 18.15 -2.65
C ASP A 43 5.38 17.98 -2.63
N TYR A 44 4.77 17.58 -1.52
CA TYR A 44 3.33 17.42 -1.46
C TYR A 44 2.62 18.79 -1.47
N ALA A 45 1.50 18.89 -2.19
CA ALA A 45 0.75 20.13 -2.44
C ALA A 45 0.47 20.96 -1.16
N TYR A 46 0.33 20.33 0.00
CA TYR A 46 0.10 21.02 1.27
C TYR A 46 1.23 22.00 1.62
N VAL A 47 2.48 21.64 1.34
CA VAL A 47 3.64 22.48 1.67
C VAL A 47 3.56 23.79 0.88
N TYR A 48 3.33 23.72 -0.42
CA TYR A 48 3.17 24.90 -1.27
C TYR A 48 1.95 25.74 -0.88
N ILE A 49 0.81 25.11 -0.61
CA ILE A 49 -0.42 25.81 -0.20
C ILE A 49 -0.19 26.56 1.11
N ALA A 50 0.44 25.92 2.11
CA ALA A 50 0.76 26.54 3.39
C ALA A 50 1.71 27.74 3.22
N GLU A 51 2.79 27.57 2.45
CA GLU A 51 3.74 28.64 2.15
C GLU A 51 3.03 29.87 1.54
N ARG A 52 2.20 29.63 0.51
CA ARG A 52 1.42 30.70 -0.15
C ARG A 52 0.43 31.36 0.80
N TYR A 53 -0.26 30.57 1.63
CA TYR A 53 -1.22 31.09 2.59
C TYR A 53 -0.56 31.95 3.65
N HIS A 54 0.56 31.53 4.22
CA HIS A 54 1.32 32.33 5.20
C HIS A 54 1.92 33.61 4.60
N ALA A 55 2.25 33.58 3.30
CA ALA A 55 2.78 34.76 2.60
C ALA A 55 1.69 35.80 2.24
N ASP A 56 0.52 35.34 1.82
CA ASP A 56 -0.49 36.18 1.21
C ASP A 56 -1.64 36.57 2.16
N ALA A 57 -1.98 35.76 3.14
CA ALA A 57 -3.10 36.02 4.07
C ALA A 57 -2.75 37.11 5.09
N ALA A 58 -3.75 37.94 5.41
CA ALA A 58 -3.57 39.03 6.37
C ALA A 58 -3.35 38.54 7.83
N ASP A 59 -4.02 37.47 8.22
CA ASP A 59 -3.92 36.85 9.54
C ASP A 59 -4.08 35.34 9.40
N PRO A 60 -3.01 34.62 9.03
CA PRO A 60 -3.07 33.21 8.74
C PRO A 60 -3.30 32.35 9.99
N LEU A 61 -4.35 31.54 9.95
CA LEU A 61 -4.68 30.53 10.94
C LEU A 61 -4.76 29.15 10.30
N VAL A 62 -3.94 28.23 10.76
CA VAL A 62 -3.88 26.86 10.23
C VAL A 62 -4.24 25.83 11.29
N THR A 63 -5.07 24.86 10.90
CA THR A 63 -5.33 23.65 11.67
C THR A 63 -4.92 22.44 10.84
N GLY A 64 -4.12 21.56 11.43
CA GLY A 64 -3.77 20.26 10.86
C GLY A 64 -4.45 19.15 11.65
N MET A 65 -5.08 18.19 10.96
CA MET A 65 -5.66 17.01 11.59
C MET A 65 -5.00 15.77 10.99
N SER A 66 -4.64 14.81 11.84
CA SER A 66 -4.12 13.51 11.38
C SER A 66 -4.39 12.43 12.41
N ALA A 67 -4.81 11.30 11.92
CA ALA A 67 -4.93 10.09 12.72
C ALA A 67 -3.59 9.35 12.91
N SER A 68 -2.56 9.67 12.10
CA SER A 68 -1.22 9.08 12.15
C SER A 68 -0.17 10.16 11.88
N PRO A 69 0.19 10.96 12.89
CA PRO A 69 0.98 12.17 12.70
C PRO A 69 2.43 11.94 12.23
N GLY A 70 2.95 10.73 12.33
CA GLY A 70 4.31 10.36 11.90
C GLY A 70 4.88 9.22 12.71
N GLY A 71 6.03 8.71 12.29
CA GLY A 71 6.73 7.60 12.95
C GLY A 71 7.69 8.01 14.04
N ASP A 72 8.06 9.29 14.12
CA ASP A 72 8.90 9.89 15.15
C ASP A 72 8.67 11.41 15.30
N THR A 73 9.27 11.97 16.35
CA THR A 73 9.14 13.40 16.69
C THR A 73 9.64 14.30 15.56
N ASP A 74 10.73 13.92 14.90
CA ASP A 74 11.33 14.71 13.81
C ASP A 74 10.37 14.82 12.60
N GLU A 75 9.60 13.76 12.31
CA GLU A 75 8.56 13.81 11.26
C GLU A 75 7.43 14.77 11.65
N ILE A 76 6.98 14.74 12.90
CA ILE A 76 5.94 15.65 13.42
C ILE A 76 6.41 17.10 13.38
N GLU A 77 7.64 17.36 13.82
CA GLU A 77 8.24 18.69 13.77
C GLU A 77 8.33 19.20 12.34
N THR A 78 8.78 18.36 11.39
CA THR A 78 8.85 18.72 9.98
C THR A 78 7.48 19.10 9.40
N VAL A 79 6.42 18.37 9.74
CA VAL A 79 5.05 18.70 9.32
C VAL A 79 4.60 20.03 9.95
N CYS A 80 4.86 20.24 11.23
CA CYS A 80 4.52 21.47 11.91
C CYS A 80 5.22 22.69 11.31
N GLU A 81 6.52 22.57 11.01
CA GLU A 81 7.29 23.62 10.34
C GLU A 81 6.75 23.92 8.93
N ASN A 82 6.55 22.90 8.12
CA ASN A 82 6.09 23.06 6.74
C ASN A 82 4.69 23.68 6.64
N LEU A 83 3.79 23.35 7.56
CA LEU A 83 2.42 23.83 7.55
C LEU A 83 2.20 25.07 8.44
N GLY A 84 3.20 25.48 9.22
CA GLY A 84 3.12 26.61 10.14
C GLY A 84 2.25 26.33 11.37
N LEU A 85 2.18 25.07 11.82
CA LEU A 85 1.47 24.65 13.02
C LEU A 85 2.30 25.00 14.26
N ARG A 86 1.68 25.64 15.27
CA ARG A 86 2.38 26.15 16.45
C ARG A 86 2.23 25.27 17.68
N ASN A 87 1.11 24.57 17.78
CA ASN A 87 0.77 23.73 18.94
C ASN A 87 0.37 22.35 18.41
N VAL A 88 0.69 21.33 19.18
CA VAL A 88 0.27 19.95 18.93
C VAL A 88 -0.62 19.52 20.11
N GLU A 89 -1.83 19.09 19.80
CA GLU A 89 -2.73 18.45 20.75
C GLU A 89 -2.89 16.99 20.39
N VAL A 90 -2.72 16.11 21.37
CA VAL A 90 -2.80 14.66 21.18
C VAL A 90 -4.01 14.15 21.93
N MET A 91 -4.98 13.63 21.17
CA MET A 91 -6.11 12.88 21.70
C MET A 91 -5.85 11.38 21.55
N THR A 92 -6.10 10.63 22.60
CA THR A 92 -5.99 9.17 22.63
C THR A 92 -7.38 8.54 22.78
N GLU A 93 -7.51 7.28 22.43
CA GLU A 93 -8.76 6.51 22.54
C GLU A 93 -9.32 6.47 23.98
N THR A 94 -8.46 6.71 24.97
CA THR A 94 -8.83 6.75 26.39
C THR A 94 -9.25 8.14 26.89
N ASP A 95 -9.20 9.16 26.03
CA ASP A 95 -9.66 10.51 26.42
C ASP A 95 -11.19 10.55 26.43
N ALA A 96 -11.78 11.15 27.47
CA ALA A 96 -13.23 11.11 27.72
C ALA A 96 -14.08 11.63 26.56
N ASP A 97 -13.54 12.53 25.73
CA ASP A 97 -14.23 13.08 24.56
C ASP A 97 -14.15 12.15 23.32
N VAL A 98 -13.33 11.09 23.37
CA VAL A 98 -13.09 10.16 22.25
C VAL A 98 -13.67 8.78 22.53
N ASP A 99 -13.70 8.35 23.78
CA ASP A 99 -14.14 7.02 24.24
C ASP A 99 -15.60 6.68 23.82
N GLU A 100 -16.49 7.67 23.75
CA GLU A 100 -17.87 7.48 23.27
C GLU A 100 -17.95 7.17 21.75
N TYR A 101 -16.92 7.47 20.99
CA TYR A 101 -16.90 7.37 19.51
C TYR A 101 -15.94 6.30 19.00
N THR A 102 -15.16 5.68 19.88
CA THR A 102 -14.23 4.59 19.51
C THR A 102 -14.86 3.24 19.90
N HIS A 103 -15.07 2.40 18.91
CA HIS A 103 -15.38 0.99 19.12
C HIS A 103 -14.08 0.20 18.91
N ASP A 104 -13.64 -0.51 19.96
CA ASP A 104 -12.52 -1.46 19.83
C ASP A 104 -12.88 -2.53 18.81
N THR A 105 -12.39 -2.38 17.61
CA THR A 105 -12.52 -3.41 16.57
C THR A 105 -11.34 -4.37 16.71
N ASP A 106 -11.62 -5.55 17.24
CA ASP A 106 -10.62 -6.60 17.39
C ASP A 106 -10.12 -7.08 16.02
N VAL A 107 -8.81 -6.95 15.78
CA VAL A 107 -8.19 -7.44 14.54
C VAL A 107 -7.70 -8.85 14.75
N ARG A 108 -8.33 -9.78 14.03
CA ARG A 108 -7.93 -11.19 14.03
C ARG A 108 -6.87 -11.45 12.95
N TRP A 109 -5.72 -11.96 13.38
CA TRP A 109 -4.65 -12.36 12.50
C TRP A 109 -4.76 -13.84 12.16
N GLU A 110 -4.98 -14.15 10.89
CA GLU A 110 -5.08 -15.51 10.38
C GLU A 110 -3.81 -15.89 9.62
N ARG A 111 -3.10 -16.86 10.18
CA ARG A 111 -1.85 -17.37 9.61
C ARG A 111 -2.13 -18.50 8.62
N VAL A 112 -1.37 -18.50 7.54
CA VAL A 112 -1.38 -19.58 6.55
C VAL A 112 0.05 -20.04 6.29
N THR A 113 0.25 -21.33 6.11
CA THR A 113 1.54 -21.93 5.77
C THR A 113 1.61 -22.16 4.26
N LEU A 114 2.70 -21.74 3.62
CA LEU A 114 2.91 -21.94 2.20
C LEU A 114 3.27 -23.42 1.92
N PRO A 115 2.70 -24.02 0.86
CA PRO A 115 3.04 -25.39 0.48
C PRO A 115 4.43 -25.48 -0.17
N ASP A 116 5.08 -26.64 -0.05
CA ASP A 116 6.43 -26.89 -0.58
C ASP A 116 6.64 -26.44 -2.04
N PRO A 117 5.72 -26.69 -3.00
CA PRO A 117 5.91 -26.24 -4.37
C PRO A 117 6.04 -24.71 -4.51
N VAL A 118 5.35 -23.95 -3.66
CA VAL A 118 5.43 -22.48 -3.63
C VAL A 118 6.76 -22.03 -3.02
N LEU A 119 7.19 -22.70 -1.95
CA LEU A 119 8.50 -22.48 -1.32
C LEU A 119 9.66 -22.77 -2.30
N GLU A 120 9.56 -23.83 -3.10
CA GLU A 120 10.57 -24.17 -4.11
C GLU A 120 10.71 -23.09 -5.22
N ILE A 121 9.61 -22.44 -5.60
CA ILE A 121 9.66 -21.30 -6.54
C ILE A 121 10.41 -20.13 -5.89
N ARG A 122 10.07 -19.79 -4.66
CA ARG A 122 10.72 -18.75 -3.86
C ARG A 122 12.22 -18.99 -3.74
N ASP A 123 12.59 -20.19 -3.32
CA ASP A 123 13.98 -20.55 -3.02
C ASP A 123 14.86 -20.49 -4.28
N ALA A 124 14.36 -20.96 -5.41
CA ALA A 124 15.04 -20.86 -6.69
C ALA A 124 15.31 -19.38 -7.10
N LEU A 125 14.38 -18.49 -6.83
CA LEU A 125 14.55 -17.05 -7.08
C LEU A 125 15.54 -16.42 -6.10
N ASN A 126 15.49 -16.81 -4.82
CA ASN A 126 16.39 -16.32 -3.79
C ASN A 126 17.86 -16.73 -4.04
N GLU A 127 18.11 -17.91 -4.60
CA GLU A 127 19.46 -18.31 -5.03
C GLU A 127 20.02 -17.34 -6.09
N VAL A 128 19.20 -16.94 -7.06
CA VAL A 128 19.62 -15.98 -8.08
C VAL A 128 19.87 -14.60 -7.46
N ILE A 129 19.02 -14.16 -6.54
CA ILE A 129 19.23 -12.91 -5.82
C ILE A 129 20.56 -12.91 -5.07
N THR A 130 20.89 -14.01 -4.38
CA THR A 130 22.15 -14.17 -3.65
C THR A 130 23.35 -14.00 -4.60
N ASP A 131 23.35 -14.70 -5.74
CA ASP A 131 24.41 -14.55 -6.76
C ASP A 131 24.58 -13.09 -7.24
N ARG A 132 23.46 -12.40 -7.48
CA ARG A 132 23.52 -11.00 -7.94
C ARG A 132 24.03 -10.07 -6.85
N LEU A 133 23.72 -10.37 -5.58
CA LEU A 133 24.24 -9.62 -4.44
C LEU A 133 25.74 -9.89 -4.21
N GLU A 134 26.21 -11.09 -4.46
CA GLU A 134 27.65 -11.41 -4.45
C GLU A 134 28.39 -10.59 -5.52
N SER A 135 27.84 -10.50 -6.73
CA SER A 135 28.40 -9.64 -7.78
C SER A 135 28.44 -8.15 -7.37
N LEU A 136 27.40 -7.65 -6.69
CA LEU A 136 27.39 -6.27 -6.18
C LEU A 136 28.37 -6.07 -5.02
N LYS A 137 28.63 -7.11 -4.23
CA LYS A 137 29.64 -7.11 -3.17
C LYS A 137 31.06 -7.04 -3.76
N GLU A 138 31.34 -7.78 -4.83
CA GLU A 138 32.62 -7.71 -5.54
C GLU A 138 32.89 -6.30 -6.08
N LEU A 139 31.86 -5.56 -6.48
CA LEU A 139 31.96 -4.15 -6.88
C LEU A 139 32.07 -3.19 -5.68
N GLY A 140 32.09 -3.69 -4.45
CA GLY A 140 32.17 -2.86 -3.24
C GLY A 140 30.89 -2.07 -2.89
N VAL A 141 29.76 -2.40 -3.54
CA VAL A 141 28.48 -1.68 -3.36
C VAL A 141 27.73 -2.13 -2.12
N THR A 142 27.93 -3.36 -1.67
CA THR A 142 27.28 -3.93 -0.49
C THR A 142 28.14 -4.97 0.20
N ASN A 143 27.90 -5.18 1.50
CA ASN A 143 28.45 -6.31 2.23
C ASN A 143 27.41 -7.41 2.48
N LYS A 144 26.14 -7.16 2.10
CA LYS A 144 25.02 -8.08 2.31
C LYS A 144 24.80 -8.92 1.06
N THR A 145 24.72 -10.23 1.25
CA THR A 145 24.43 -11.22 0.19
C THR A 145 23.14 -12.01 0.46
N SER A 146 22.53 -11.83 1.64
CA SER A 146 21.24 -12.43 1.96
C SER A 146 20.11 -11.78 1.14
N PRO A 147 19.12 -12.56 0.64
CA PRO A 147 17.95 -12.04 -0.04
C PRO A 147 17.07 -11.13 0.85
N ASP A 148 17.20 -11.24 2.18
CA ASP A 148 16.49 -10.42 3.16
C ASP A 148 17.07 -9.01 3.26
N LEU A 149 16.79 -8.21 2.26
CA LEU A 149 17.23 -6.82 2.20
C LEU A 149 16.10 -5.87 2.55
N SER A 150 16.41 -4.87 3.36
CA SER A 150 15.48 -3.75 3.58
C SER A 150 15.44 -2.82 2.36
N GLN A 151 14.37 -2.05 2.22
CA GLN A 151 14.30 -1.01 1.19
C GLN A 151 15.43 0.03 1.35
N ARG A 152 15.85 0.29 2.57
CA ARG A 152 16.99 1.17 2.88
C ARG A 152 18.32 0.63 2.32
N ASP A 153 18.54 -0.70 2.40
CA ASP A 153 19.73 -1.32 1.82
C ASP A 153 19.77 -1.16 0.30
N LEU A 154 18.64 -1.39 -0.36
CA LEU A 154 18.50 -1.24 -1.81
C LEU A 154 18.70 0.21 -2.27
N ASN A 155 18.11 1.16 -1.55
CA ASN A 155 18.27 2.58 -1.85
C ASN A 155 19.74 3.03 -1.67
N ARG A 156 20.42 2.51 -0.64
CA ARG A 156 21.84 2.77 -0.41
C ARG A 156 22.69 2.25 -1.57
N MET A 157 22.48 1.00 -2.00
CA MET A 157 23.18 0.42 -3.16
C MET A 157 22.97 1.26 -4.41
N ARG A 158 21.72 1.66 -4.68
CA ARG A 158 21.37 2.52 -5.82
C ARG A 158 22.10 3.86 -5.77
N GLY A 159 22.18 4.48 -4.59
CA GLY A 159 22.90 5.75 -4.40
C GLY A 159 24.41 5.61 -4.70
N GLN A 160 25.04 4.56 -4.18
CA GLN A 160 26.46 4.28 -4.45
C GLN A 160 26.71 4.00 -5.94
N LEU A 161 25.88 3.21 -6.59
CA LEU A 161 25.99 2.93 -8.02
C LEU A 161 25.81 4.19 -8.87
N LYS A 162 24.87 5.06 -8.49
CA LYS A 162 24.69 6.35 -9.16
C LYS A 162 25.95 7.21 -9.05
N GLN A 163 26.55 7.29 -7.86
CA GLN A 163 27.79 8.02 -7.65
C GLN A 163 28.96 7.47 -8.49
N MET A 164 29.05 6.13 -8.63
CA MET A 164 30.04 5.49 -9.53
C MET A 164 29.81 5.88 -11.00
N MET A 165 28.56 5.92 -11.44
CA MET A 165 28.19 6.35 -12.81
C MET A 165 28.53 7.83 -13.03
N ASP A 166 28.21 8.69 -12.06
CA ASP A 166 28.51 10.13 -12.13
C ASP A 166 30.04 10.40 -12.17
N ASN A 167 30.87 9.46 -11.68
CA ASN A 167 32.32 9.47 -11.75
C ASN A 167 32.88 8.71 -12.98
N ASP A 168 32.05 8.44 -14.00
CA ASP A 168 32.42 7.73 -15.23
C ASP A 168 33.03 6.32 -15.02
N GLN A 169 32.70 5.66 -13.91
CA GLN A 169 33.14 4.30 -13.67
C GLN A 169 32.23 3.29 -14.40
N SER A 170 32.84 2.48 -15.29
CA SER A 170 32.10 1.49 -16.08
C SER A 170 31.32 0.48 -15.21
N ASP A 171 31.89 0.15 -14.04
CA ASP A 171 31.32 -0.79 -13.07
C ASP A 171 29.99 -0.27 -12.48
N GLY A 172 29.81 1.06 -12.41
CA GLY A 172 28.55 1.68 -12.00
C GLY A 172 27.38 1.28 -12.90
N TYR A 173 27.57 1.27 -14.22
CA TYR A 173 26.52 0.86 -15.17
C TYR A 173 26.21 -0.64 -15.09
N THR A 174 27.23 -1.48 -14.94
CA THR A 174 27.06 -2.93 -14.77
C THR A 174 26.35 -3.23 -13.46
N GLY A 175 26.78 -2.61 -12.37
CA GLY A 175 26.16 -2.73 -11.05
C GLY A 175 24.70 -2.25 -11.03
N MET A 176 24.39 -1.13 -11.69
CA MET A 176 23.02 -0.63 -11.79
C MET A 176 22.10 -1.61 -12.52
N SER A 177 22.57 -2.25 -13.59
CA SER A 177 21.82 -3.31 -14.29
C SER A 177 21.60 -4.53 -13.39
N THR A 178 22.61 -4.93 -12.60
CA THR A 178 22.50 -6.03 -11.63
C THR A 178 21.55 -5.69 -10.49
N HIS A 179 21.60 -4.46 -9.97
CA HIS A 179 20.65 -3.97 -8.98
C HIS A 179 19.20 -4.00 -9.50
N ALA A 180 18.97 -3.57 -10.73
CA ALA A 180 17.64 -3.63 -11.37
C ALA A 180 17.16 -5.08 -11.51
N GLU A 181 18.05 -6.03 -11.78
CA GLU A 181 17.72 -7.47 -11.80
C GLU A 181 17.32 -7.98 -10.41
N VAL A 182 18.04 -7.61 -9.36
CA VAL A 182 17.70 -7.90 -7.96
C VAL A 182 16.29 -7.37 -7.61
N MET A 183 15.99 -6.13 -8.00
CA MET A 183 14.68 -5.53 -7.76
C MET A 183 13.55 -6.32 -8.42
N LYS A 184 13.74 -6.77 -9.66
CA LYS A 184 12.75 -7.58 -10.39
C LYS A 184 12.55 -8.96 -9.76
N LEU A 185 13.63 -9.62 -9.38
CA LEU A 185 13.57 -10.93 -8.71
C LEU A 185 12.90 -10.83 -7.34
N ARG A 186 13.22 -9.80 -6.57
CA ARG A 186 12.55 -9.53 -5.29
C ARG A 186 11.04 -9.33 -5.44
N ARG A 187 10.62 -8.63 -6.51
CA ARG A 187 9.20 -8.48 -6.77
C ARG A 187 8.53 -9.83 -7.08
N ALA A 188 9.21 -10.71 -7.82
CA ALA A 188 8.71 -12.06 -8.05
C ALA A 188 8.60 -12.88 -6.76
N VAL A 189 9.60 -12.82 -5.88
CA VAL A 189 9.58 -13.46 -4.56
C VAL A 189 8.42 -12.93 -3.71
N GLU A 190 8.24 -11.63 -3.65
CA GLU A 190 7.13 -11.01 -2.93
C GLU A 190 5.76 -11.51 -3.43
N LEU A 191 5.58 -11.58 -4.75
CA LEU A 191 4.34 -12.09 -5.34
C LEU A 191 4.07 -13.56 -4.98
N VAL A 192 5.11 -14.39 -4.99
CA VAL A 192 5.02 -15.81 -4.58
C VAL A 192 4.62 -15.95 -3.12
N GLU A 193 5.26 -15.19 -2.24
CA GLU A 193 5.07 -15.29 -0.80
C GLU A 193 3.73 -14.72 -0.33
N THR A 194 3.36 -13.55 -0.83
CA THR A 194 2.32 -12.73 -0.21
C THR A 194 1.04 -12.64 -1.03
N GLN A 195 1.14 -12.87 -2.36
CA GLN A 195 0.02 -12.68 -3.28
C GLN A 195 -0.54 -14.02 -3.79
N SER A 196 -0.06 -14.47 -4.94
CA SER A 196 -0.49 -15.74 -5.52
C SER A 196 0.49 -16.24 -6.57
N VAL A 197 0.44 -17.54 -6.88
CA VAL A 197 1.23 -18.10 -7.98
C VAL A 197 0.73 -17.56 -9.33
N GLU A 198 -0.56 -17.25 -9.45
CA GLU A 198 -1.12 -16.61 -10.64
C GLU A 198 -0.53 -15.22 -10.88
N SER A 199 -0.41 -14.40 -9.84
CA SER A 199 0.22 -13.08 -9.94
C SER A 199 1.68 -13.19 -10.39
N VAL A 200 2.41 -14.20 -9.93
CA VAL A 200 3.80 -14.41 -10.36
C VAL A 200 3.88 -14.91 -11.81
N ARG A 201 2.95 -15.77 -12.26
CA ARG A 201 2.86 -16.19 -13.68
C ARG A 201 2.69 -14.98 -14.59
N ARG A 202 1.71 -14.12 -14.32
CA ARG A 202 1.46 -12.89 -15.08
C ARG A 202 2.67 -11.95 -15.04
N TYR A 203 3.33 -11.83 -13.89
CA TYR A 203 4.55 -11.04 -13.77
C TYR A 203 5.68 -11.59 -14.66
N PHE A 204 5.91 -12.90 -14.67
CA PHE A 204 6.92 -13.53 -15.51
C PHE A 204 6.60 -13.40 -17.01
N GLU A 205 5.35 -13.47 -17.39
CA GLU A 205 4.92 -13.26 -18.77
C GLU A 205 5.26 -11.83 -19.21
N ARG A 206 4.89 -10.82 -18.43
CA ARG A 206 5.27 -9.43 -18.68
C ARG A 206 6.81 -9.25 -18.77
N GLN A 207 7.58 -9.93 -17.92
CA GLN A 207 9.05 -9.85 -17.99
C GLN A 207 9.61 -10.52 -19.25
N ARG A 208 9.02 -11.61 -19.72
CA ARG A 208 9.38 -12.25 -21.01
C ARG A 208 9.08 -11.32 -22.19
N GLU A 209 7.93 -10.69 -22.21
CA GLU A 209 7.55 -9.73 -23.26
C GLU A 209 8.47 -8.51 -23.22
N ALA A 210 8.71 -7.92 -22.04
CA ALA A 210 9.63 -6.83 -21.88
C ALA A 210 11.07 -7.16 -22.33
N ALA A 211 11.52 -8.41 -22.12
CA ALA A 211 12.84 -8.86 -22.57
C ALA A 211 12.96 -9.03 -24.09
N ARG A 212 11.83 -9.18 -24.79
CA ARG A 212 11.76 -9.33 -26.27
C ARG A 212 11.55 -8.00 -26.98
N SER A 213 11.16 -6.95 -26.28
CA SER A 213 10.89 -5.64 -26.88
C SER A 213 12.16 -4.99 -27.45
N SER A 214 12.00 -4.10 -28.43
CA SER A 214 13.12 -3.40 -29.10
C SER A 214 13.92 -2.48 -28.15
N GLY A 215 13.33 -2.10 -27.00
CA GLY A 215 13.97 -1.30 -25.93
C GLY A 215 14.27 -2.10 -24.67
N ALA A 216 14.38 -3.43 -24.77
CA ALA A 216 14.53 -4.32 -23.63
C ALA A 216 15.71 -3.96 -22.72
N SER A 217 15.45 -3.82 -21.42
CA SER A 217 16.51 -3.62 -20.44
C SER A 217 17.40 -4.86 -20.31
N LYS A 218 18.72 -4.66 -20.16
CA LYS A 218 19.65 -5.77 -19.89
C LYS A 218 19.24 -6.60 -18.67
N ALA A 219 18.66 -5.95 -17.67
CA ALA A 219 18.16 -6.61 -16.46
C ALA A 219 17.02 -7.61 -16.76
N SER A 220 16.03 -7.22 -17.58
CA SER A 220 14.96 -8.15 -17.98
C SER A 220 15.48 -9.31 -18.83
N GLN A 221 16.38 -9.03 -19.77
CA GLN A 221 16.98 -10.06 -20.62
C GLN A 221 17.78 -11.08 -19.79
N ARG A 222 18.63 -10.62 -18.88
CA ARG A 222 19.46 -11.48 -18.02
C ARG A 222 18.60 -12.29 -17.05
N MET A 223 17.58 -11.68 -16.46
CA MET A 223 16.66 -12.35 -15.55
C MET A 223 15.96 -13.53 -16.23
N VAL A 224 15.33 -13.33 -17.40
CA VAL A 224 14.62 -14.41 -18.09
C VAL A 224 15.54 -15.43 -18.76
N ALA A 225 16.82 -15.09 -18.95
CA ALA A 225 17.83 -15.99 -19.49
C ALA A 225 18.43 -16.95 -18.44
N ASP A 226 18.38 -16.60 -17.14
CA ASP A 226 18.92 -17.42 -16.06
C ASP A 226 18.18 -18.78 -15.96
N PRO A 227 18.90 -19.92 -15.99
CA PRO A 227 18.28 -21.25 -15.94
C PRO A 227 17.45 -21.49 -14.67
N ARG A 228 17.83 -20.93 -13.54
CA ARG A 228 17.10 -21.06 -12.26
C ARG A 228 15.79 -20.28 -12.29
N VAL A 229 15.80 -19.07 -12.86
CA VAL A 229 14.59 -18.28 -13.10
C VAL A 229 13.65 -19.03 -14.05
N ARG A 230 14.17 -19.62 -15.13
CA ARG A 230 13.36 -20.47 -16.04
C ARG A 230 12.75 -21.67 -15.34
N THR A 231 13.47 -22.26 -14.39
CA THR A 231 12.96 -23.37 -13.57
C THR A 231 11.85 -22.89 -12.65
N ALA A 232 12.03 -21.74 -11.97
CA ALA A 232 10.98 -21.12 -11.16
C ALA A 232 9.73 -20.79 -12.00
N MET A 233 9.90 -20.24 -13.21
CA MET A 233 8.80 -19.98 -14.15
C MET A 233 8.02 -21.25 -14.50
N ARG A 234 8.73 -22.35 -14.86
CA ARG A 234 8.09 -23.63 -15.18
C ARG A 234 7.35 -24.23 -13.99
N LYS A 235 7.95 -24.16 -12.79
CA LYS A 235 7.27 -24.60 -11.55
C LYS A 235 6.00 -23.78 -11.29
N ALA A 236 6.05 -22.47 -11.49
CA ALA A 236 4.87 -21.61 -11.36
C ALA A 236 3.80 -21.96 -12.41
N GLU A 237 4.19 -22.22 -13.67
CA GLU A 237 3.28 -22.61 -14.75
C GLU A 237 2.60 -23.96 -14.51
N SER A 238 3.31 -24.93 -13.92
CA SER A 238 2.82 -26.27 -13.64
C SER A 238 2.11 -26.42 -12.28
N PHE A 239 2.03 -25.35 -11.47
CA PHE A 239 1.38 -25.41 -10.18
C PHE A 239 -0.14 -25.28 -10.34
N ASP A 240 -0.87 -26.38 -10.12
CA ASP A 240 -2.34 -26.43 -10.21
C ASP A 240 -3.05 -26.13 -8.88
N GLY A 241 -2.29 -25.89 -7.80
CA GLY A 241 -2.83 -25.60 -6.48
C GLY A 241 -3.25 -24.13 -6.32
N LEU A 242 -3.99 -23.87 -5.26
CA LEU A 242 -4.34 -22.52 -4.82
C LEU A 242 -3.35 -22.04 -3.76
N HIS A 243 -3.06 -20.75 -3.78
CA HIS A 243 -2.39 -20.12 -2.64
C HIS A 243 -3.27 -20.25 -1.39
N PRO A 244 -2.72 -20.64 -0.22
CA PRO A 244 -3.52 -20.91 0.98
C PRO A 244 -4.43 -19.76 1.40
N LYS A 245 -4.04 -18.52 1.16
CA LYS A 245 -4.86 -17.33 1.44
C LYS A 245 -6.18 -17.32 0.65
N PHE A 246 -6.22 -17.85 -0.58
CA PHE A 246 -7.47 -17.96 -1.35
C PHE A 246 -8.49 -18.85 -0.66
N SER A 247 -8.05 -20.03 -0.25
CA SER A 247 -8.90 -20.97 0.50
C SER A 247 -9.34 -20.38 1.84
N LYS A 248 -8.45 -19.68 2.53
CA LYS A 248 -8.77 -19.04 3.82
C LYS A 248 -9.77 -17.91 3.65
N ALA A 249 -9.61 -17.04 2.63
CA ALA A 249 -10.56 -15.99 2.30
C ALA A 249 -11.96 -16.56 2.03
N ARG A 250 -12.05 -17.62 1.22
CA ARG A 250 -13.33 -18.29 0.94
C ARG A 250 -13.98 -18.85 2.20
N ILE A 251 -13.20 -19.46 3.10
CA ILE A 251 -13.72 -20.00 4.38
C ILE A 251 -14.29 -18.88 5.25
N LEU A 252 -13.55 -17.76 5.39
CA LEU A 252 -13.99 -16.61 6.17
C LEU A 252 -15.29 -15.99 5.62
N LEU A 253 -15.40 -15.87 4.29
CA LEU A 253 -16.61 -15.40 3.64
C LEU A 253 -17.78 -16.36 3.87
N ALA A 254 -17.59 -17.67 3.69
CA ALA A 254 -18.62 -18.67 3.93
C ALA A 254 -19.06 -18.69 5.39
N GLU A 255 -18.14 -18.52 6.33
CA GLU A 255 -18.45 -18.40 7.76
C GLU A 255 -19.30 -17.14 8.03
N THR A 256 -18.88 -15.99 7.50
CA THR A 256 -19.55 -14.72 7.80
C THR A 256 -20.89 -14.59 7.09
N LEU A 257 -20.92 -14.78 5.77
CA LEU A 257 -22.12 -14.57 4.96
C LEU A 257 -23.09 -15.76 5.03
N GLY A 258 -22.53 -17.00 5.02
CA GLY A 258 -23.38 -18.19 4.99
C GLY A 258 -23.84 -18.67 6.36
N ILE A 259 -22.95 -18.75 7.36
CA ILE A 259 -23.25 -19.36 8.66
C ILE A 259 -23.76 -18.32 9.68
N GLN A 260 -23.13 -17.15 9.72
CA GLN A 260 -23.46 -16.10 10.70
C GLN A 260 -24.57 -15.15 10.23
N GLY A 261 -24.98 -15.26 8.96
CA GLY A 261 -26.06 -14.46 8.40
C GLY A 261 -25.66 -13.02 8.14
N GLY A 262 -24.39 -12.74 7.89
CA GLY A 262 -23.93 -11.44 7.42
C GLY A 262 -24.37 -11.20 5.97
N ASP A 263 -24.45 -9.93 5.59
CA ASP A 263 -24.95 -9.52 4.28
C ASP A 263 -23.81 -9.15 3.32
N ARG A 264 -22.72 -8.54 3.84
CA ARG A 264 -21.67 -7.93 3.00
C ARG A 264 -20.27 -8.08 3.56
N ALA A 265 -19.30 -8.26 2.68
CA ALA A 265 -17.89 -8.32 3.02
C ALA A 265 -17.01 -7.55 2.04
N ILE A 266 -15.87 -7.05 2.52
CA ILE A 266 -14.83 -6.41 1.69
C ILE A 266 -13.53 -7.18 1.86
N LEU A 267 -12.88 -7.50 0.73
CA LEU A 267 -11.51 -8.00 0.67
C LEU A 267 -10.59 -6.92 0.11
N PHE A 268 -9.55 -6.57 0.86
CA PHE A 268 -8.53 -5.64 0.40
C PHE A 268 -7.27 -6.38 -0.03
N THR A 269 -6.68 -5.97 -1.16
CA THR A 269 -5.35 -6.40 -1.63
C THR A 269 -4.62 -5.25 -2.33
N GLU A 270 -3.30 -5.21 -2.28
CA GLU A 270 -2.51 -4.19 -2.98
C GLU A 270 -2.31 -4.51 -4.46
N SER A 271 -2.51 -5.78 -4.86
CA SER A 271 -2.26 -6.27 -6.22
C SER A 271 -3.54 -6.38 -7.04
N ARG A 272 -3.57 -5.71 -8.18
CA ARG A 272 -4.67 -5.86 -9.15
C ARG A 272 -4.77 -7.28 -9.71
N ASP A 273 -3.63 -7.90 -10.01
CA ASP A 273 -3.58 -9.30 -10.47
C ASP A 273 -4.21 -10.23 -9.44
N THR A 274 -3.94 -9.98 -8.14
CA THR A 274 -4.55 -10.75 -7.05
C THR A 274 -6.04 -10.44 -6.90
N ALA A 275 -6.45 -9.19 -7.04
CA ALA A 275 -7.87 -8.82 -7.00
C ALA A 275 -8.66 -9.52 -8.12
N GLU A 276 -8.14 -9.56 -9.33
CA GLU A 276 -8.76 -10.26 -10.46
C GLU A 276 -8.85 -11.77 -10.22
N ALA A 277 -7.76 -12.38 -9.76
CA ALA A 277 -7.74 -13.80 -9.45
C ALA A 277 -8.68 -14.17 -8.29
N LEU A 278 -8.80 -13.29 -7.27
CA LEU A 278 -9.77 -13.47 -6.18
C LEU A 278 -11.22 -13.38 -6.67
N VAL A 279 -11.54 -12.40 -7.51
CA VAL A 279 -12.88 -12.28 -8.10
C VAL A 279 -13.22 -13.53 -8.90
N GLU A 280 -12.33 -13.98 -9.79
CA GLU A 280 -12.52 -15.21 -10.58
C GLU A 280 -12.76 -16.44 -9.68
N PHE A 281 -11.93 -16.61 -8.66
CA PHE A 281 -12.03 -17.74 -7.73
C PHE A 281 -13.29 -17.71 -6.87
N LEU A 282 -13.63 -16.56 -6.31
CA LEU A 282 -14.75 -16.41 -5.37
C LEU A 282 -16.10 -16.36 -6.06
N SER A 283 -16.18 -15.94 -7.33
CA SER A 283 -17.43 -15.88 -8.11
C SER A 283 -18.07 -17.24 -8.33
N ALA A 284 -17.36 -18.34 -8.08
CA ALA A 284 -17.94 -19.68 -8.09
C ALA A 284 -18.90 -19.92 -6.87
N SER A 285 -18.82 -19.10 -5.82
CA SER A 285 -19.53 -19.33 -4.56
C SER A 285 -20.28 -18.09 -4.05
N PHE A 286 -19.94 -16.89 -4.50
CA PHE A 286 -20.48 -15.62 -4.02
C PHE A 286 -20.74 -14.68 -5.19
N ASP A 287 -21.61 -13.69 -5.00
CA ASP A 287 -21.71 -12.55 -5.92
C ASP A 287 -20.59 -11.54 -5.59
N VAL A 288 -19.58 -11.47 -6.45
CA VAL A 288 -18.32 -10.75 -6.22
C VAL A 288 -18.09 -9.72 -7.29
N ARG A 289 -17.70 -8.51 -6.90
CA ARG A 289 -17.24 -7.48 -7.85
C ARG A 289 -15.89 -6.90 -7.48
N LYS A 290 -15.16 -6.46 -8.54
CA LYS A 290 -13.86 -5.83 -8.43
C LYS A 290 -14.01 -4.31 -8.28
N PHE A 291 -13.17 -3.72 -7.43
CA PHE A 291 -13.04 -2.28 -7.27
C PHE A 291 -11.56 -1.87 -7.30
N VAL A 292 -11.16 -1.13 -8.33
CA VAL A 292 -9.75 -0.75 -8.57
C VAL A 292 -9.63 0.71 -8.96
N GLY A 293 -8.41 1.26 -8.87
CA GLY A 293 -8.13 2.65 -9.24
C GLY A 293 -8.25 2.94 -10.73
N GLN A 294 -8.30 4.23 -11.09
CA GLN A 294 -8.58 4.73 -12.43
C GLN A 294 -7.45 4.48 -13.43
N GLY A 295 -6.19 4.52 -13.00
CA GLY A 295 -5.05 4.38 -13.91
C GLY A 295 -4.84 2.92 -14.34
N ASP A 296 -4.49 2.70 -15.61
CA ASP A 296 -4.05 1.38 -16.06
C ASP A 296 -2.71 1.03 -15.41
N LYS A 297 -2.63 -0.12 -14.81
CA LYS A 297 -1.43 -0.62 -14.15
C LYS A 297 -1.19 -2.07 -14.53
N ASP A 298 0.05 -2.39 -14.82
CA ASP A 298 0.50 -3.78 -15.01
C ASP A 298 -0.30 -4.59 -16.04
N GLY A 299 -0.89 -3.92 -17.06
CA GLY A 299 -1.70 -4.58 -18.09
C GLY A 299 -3.15 -4.88 -17.65
N SER A 300 -3.59 -4.33 -16.52
CA SER A 300 -4.98 -4.38 -16.05
C SER A 300 -5.64 -3.02 -16.23
N ASP A 301 -6.83 -3.00 -16.81
CA ASP A 301 -7.62 -1.80 -17.02
C ASP A 301 -8.08 -1.22 -15.67
N GLY A 302 -7.98 0.12 -15.55
CA GLY A 302 -8.52 0.85 -14.42
C GLY A 302 -10.04 1.00 -14.52
N MET A 303 -10.68 1.33 -13.40
CA MET A 303 -12.10 1.71 -13.39
C MET A 303 -12.22 3.22 -13.49
N SER A 304 -13.09 3.72 -14.37
CA SER A 304 -13.44 5.14 -14.41
C SER A 304 -14.13 5.57 -13.11
N GLN A 305 -14.09 6.86 -12.78
CA GLN A 305 -14.74 7.39 -11.59
C GLN A 305 -16.26 7.07 -11.55
N LYS A 306 -16.91 7.08 -12.71
CA LYS A 306 -18.32 6.71 -12.84
C LYS A 306 -18.57 5.24 -12.48
N GLN A 307 -17.72 4.33 -13.00
CA GLN A 307 -17.81 2.91 -12.68
C GLN A 307 -17.54 2.64 -11.19
N GLN A 308 -16.59 3.36 -10.59
CA GLN A 308 -16.32 3.26 -9.15
C GLN A 308 -17.55 3.67 -8.34
N GLN A 309 -18.17 4.81 -8.69
CA GLN A 309 -19.38 5.27 -7.99
C GLN A 309 -20.54 4.29 -8.15
N GLU A 310 -20.82 3.83 -9.37
CA GLU A 310 -21.86 2.85 -9.65
C GLU A 310 -21.66 1.55 -8.85
N THR A 311 -20.42 1.04 -8.81
CA THR A 311 -20.10 -0.20 -8.05
C THR A 311 -20.32 -0.01 -6.55
N LEU A 312 -19.96 1.15 -5.99
CA LEU A 312 -20.17 1.43 -4.57
C LEU A 312 -21.66 1.60 -4.23
N ASP A 313 -22.43 2.25 -5.11
CA ASP A 313 -23.87 2.41 -4.91
C ASP A 313 -24.56 1.05 -4.95
N GLU A 314 -24.27 0.20 -5.94
CA GLU A 314 -24.76 -1.17 -6.02
C GLU A 314 -24.38 -2.01 -4.78
N PHE A 315 -23.15 -1.83 -4.25
CA PHE A 315 -22.73 -2.50 -3.03
C PHE A 315 -23.48 -2.00 -1.79
N LYS A 316 -23.75 -0.69 -1.70
CA LYS A 316 -24.55 -0.10 -0.63
C LYS A 316 -26.00 -0.58 -0.67
N ASP A 317 -26.55 -0.76 -1.85
CA ASP A 317 -27.94 -1.23 -2.06
C ASP A 317 -28.07 -2.75 -1.82
N GLY A 318 -26.95 -3.48 -1.74
CA GLY A 318 -26.93 -4.93 -1.47
C GLY A 318 -27.15 -5.77 -2.73
N ASP A 319 -26.84 -5.22 -3.91
CA ASP A 319 -26.96 -5.92 -5.20
C ASP A 319 -25.93 -7.04 -5.36
N PHE A 320 -24.87 -7.04 -4.53
CA PHE A 320 -23.87 -8.12 -4.44
C PHE A 320 -23.25 -8.20 -3.04
N GLU A 321 -22.64 -9.35 -2.73
CA GLU A 321 -22.23 -9.70 -1.36
C GLU A 321 -20.78 -9.30 -1.04
N VAL A 322 -19.86 -9.40 -2.03
CA VAL A 322 -18.41 -9.29 -1.79
C VAL A 322 -17.77 -8.26 -2.71
N LEU A 323 -17.12 -7.27 -2.12
CA LEU A 323 -16.31 -6.30 -2.82
C LEU A 323 -14.82 -6.65 -2.68
N VAL A 324 -14.14 -6.96 -3.79
CA VAL A 324 -12.69 -7.12 -3.81
C VAL A 324 -12.05 -5.82 -4.27
N SER A 325 -11.36 -5.14 -3.37
CA SER A 325 -10.83 -3.80 -3.60
C SER A 325 -9.30 -3.75 -3.52
N THR A 326 -8.69 -2.96 -4.39
CA THR A 326 -7.30 -2.52 -4.18
C THR A 326 -7.26 -1.28 -3.30
N SER A 327 -6.07 -0.89 -2.82
CA SER A 327 -5.81 0.17 -1.85
C SER A 327 -6.45 1.55 -2.12
N VAL A 328 -7.06 1.74 -3.28
CA VAL A 328 -7.79 2.97 -3.63
C VAL A 328 -8.97 3.25 -2.70
N ALA A 329 -9.51 2.22 -2.06
CA ALA A 329 -10.55 2.37 -1.05
C ALA A 329 -10.04 2.93 0.29
N GLU A 330 -8.73 3.03 0.48
CA GLU A 330 -8.12 3.51 1.74
C GLU A 330 -8.24 5.03 1.91
N GLU A 331 -8.22 5.77 0.81
CA GLU A 331 -8.17 7.23 0.81
C GLU A 331 -9.52 7.88 0.48
N GLY A 332 -10.35 8.02 1.51
CA GLY A 332 -11.53 8.90 1.40
C GLY A 332 -12.79 8.28 0.79
N LEU A 333 -12.79 7.01 0.42
CA LEU A 333 -14.03 6.33 0.03
C LEU A 333 -14.92 6.10 1.26
N ASP A 334 -16.17 6.48 1.13
CA ASP A 334 -17.19 6.15 2.09
C ASP A 334 -17.52 4.65 1.99
N VAL A 335 -16.63 3.82 2.57
CA VAL A 335 -16.80 2.36 2.63
C VAL A 335 -18.05 2.09 3.47
N PRO A 336 -19.07 1.44 2.91
CA PRO A 336 -20.28 1.13 3.68
C PRO A 336 -19.99 0.19 4.85
N GLU A 337 -20.85 0.17 5.83
CA GLU A 337 -20.80 -0.81 6.91
C GLU A 337 -20.91 -2.23 6.36
N VAL A 338 -20.02 -3.11 6.80
CA VAL A 338 -19.91 -4.50 6.36
C VAL A 338 -19.70 -5.43 7.55
N ASP A 339 -20.03 -6.70 7.39
CA ASP A 339 -19.89 -7.72 8.44
C ASP A 339 -18.47 -8.28 8.55
N LEU A 340 -17.72 -8.21 7.44
CA LEU A 340 -16.34 -8.63 7.37
C LEU A 340 -15.50 -7.66 6.54
N VAL A 341 -14.40 -7.20 7.11
CA VAL A 341 -13.27 -6.62 6.39
C VAL A 341 -12.11 -7.60 6.44
N CYS A 342 -11.69 -8.11 5.30
CA CYS A 342 -10.57 -9.03 5.18
C CYS A 342 -9.43 -8.36 4.41
N PHE A 343 -8.27 -8.23 5.05
CA PHE A 343 -7.04 -7.84 4.38
C PHE A 343 -6.30 -9.08 3.90
N TYR A 344 -6.11 -9.19 2.60
CA TYR A 344 -5.41 -10.32 1.99
C TYR A 344 -3.92 -10.34 2.33
N GLU A 345 -3.33 -9.17 2.57
CA GLU A 345 -1.99 -8.96 3.12
C GLU A 345 -1.98 -7.88 4.20
N PRO A 346 -0.99 -7.86 5.09
CA PRO A 346 -0.85 -6.83 6.11
C PRO A 346 -0.62 -5.44 5.50
N VAL A 347 -1.58 -4.54 5.64
CA VAL A 347 -1.47 -3.12 5.24
C VAL A 347 -1.72 -2.26 6.49
N PRO A 348 -0.67 -1.92 7.25
CA PRO A 348 -0.81 -1.32 8.57
C PRO A 348 -1.60 -0.01 8.61
N THR A 349 -1.44 0.83 7.58
CA THR A 349 -2.16 2.11 7.46
C THR A 349 -3.65 1.91 7.23
N ALA A 350 -4.01 0.99 6.35
CA ALA A 350 -5.40 0.66 6.04
C ALA A 350 -6.11 -0.01 7.22
N ILE A 351 -5.44 -0.95 7.88
CA ILE A 351 -5.98 -1.63 9.07
C ILE A 351 -6.32 -0.59 10.14
N ARG A 352 -5.42 0.34 10.44
CA ARG A 352 -5.66 1.43 11.40
C ARG A 352 -6.80 2.36 10.98
N SER A 353 -6.87 2.71 9.70
CA SER A 353 -7.93 3.57 9.19
C SER A 353 -9.30 2.93 9.40
N ILE A 354 -9.42 1.62 9.20
CA ILE A 354 -10.69 0.90 9.40
C ILE A 354 -11.02 0.73 10.89
N GLN A 355 -10.03 0.39 11.72
CA GLN A 355 -10.23 0.33 13.18
C GLN A 355 -10.77 1.65 13.75
N ARG A 356 -10.19 2.78 13.35
CA ARG A 356 -10.61 4.11 13.83
C ARG A 356 -11.96 4.56 13.30
N LYS A 357 -12.34 4.16 12.09
CA LYS A 357 -13.61 4.57 11.48
C LYS A 357 -14.80 3.74 11.98
N GLY A 358 -14.57 2.67 12.78
CA GLY A 358 -15.64 1.85 13.37
C GLY A 358 -16.66 1.31 12.37
N ARG A 359 -16.22 1.04 11.12
CA ARG A 359 -17.14 0.77 9.99
C ARG A 359 -17.54 -0.70 9.85
N THR A 360 -17.41 -1.45 10.90
CA THR A 360 -17.85 -2.85 10.96
C THR A 360 -19.07 -2.97 11.87
N GLY A 361 -20.27 -3.23 11.28
CA GLY A 361 -21.45 -3.72 11.96
C GLY A 361 -22.49 -2.69 12.43
N ARG A 362 -23.75 -2.90 12.01
CA ARG A 362 -24.92 -2.10 12.42
C ARG A 362 -25.40 -2.37 13.85
N GLN A 363 -25.10 -3.50 14.46
CA GLN A 363 -25.50 -3.90 15.82
C GLN A 363 -24.68 -5.08 16.39
N ALA A 364 -23.73 -5.62 15.67
CA ALA A 364 -22.81 -6.67 16.14
C ALA A 364 -21.38 -6.29 15.74
N GLU A 365 -20.42 -6.65 16.54
CA GLU A 365 -18.99 -6.45 16.32
C GLU A 365 -18.57 -6.95 14.93
N GLY A 366 -18.44 -6.03 13.96
CA GLY A 366 -17.94 -6.36 12.64
C GLY A 366 -16.51 -6.89 12.74
N LYS A 367 -16.17 -7.89 11.93
CA LYS A 367 -14.89 -8.56 12.01
C LYS A 367 -13.87 -7.92 11.09
N VAL A 368 -12.70 -7.60 11.62
CA VAL A 368 -11.51 -7.27 10.82
C VAL A 368 -10.54 -8.45 10.88
N VAL A 369 -10.23 -9.02 9.73
CA VAL A 369 -9.32 -10.16 9.61
C VAL A 369 -8.16 -9.80 8.70
N VAL A 370 -6.95 -10.15 9.08
CA VAL A 370 -5.74 -9.98 8.29
C VAL A 370 -5.14 -11.33 8.00
N LEU A 371 -4.99 -11.67 6.71
CA LEU A 371 -4.31 -12.89 6.29
C LEU A 371 -2.80 -12.66 6.26
N MET A 372 -2.05 -13.61 6.76
CA MET A 372 -0.60 -13.53 6.85
C MET A 372 0.03 -14.89 6.50
N ALA A 373 0.92 -14.91 5.53
CA ALA A 373 1.73 -16.09 5.24
C ALA A 373 2.91 -16.16 6.21
N GLU A 374 3.06 -17.30 6.90
CA GLU A 374 4.14 -17.54 7.88
C GLU A 374 5.49 -17.63 7.17
N ASP A 375 6.57 -17.23 7.86
CA ASP A 375 7.94 -17.25 7.37
C ASP A 375 8.14 -16.47 6.05
N THR A 376 7.34 -15.42 5.85
CA THR A 376 7.39 -14.55 4.67
C THR A 376 7.50 -13.07 5.04
N ARG A 377 7.50 -12.22 4.03
CA ARG A 377 7.47 -10.75 4.21
C ARG A 377 6.22 -10.24 4.91
N ASP A 378 5.10 -10.95 4.82
CA ASP A 378 3.89 -10.61 5.58
C ASP A 378 4.18 -10.58 7.08
N GLU A 379 4.88 -11.58 7.58
CA GLU A 379 5.24 -11.66 9.00
C GLU A 379 6.25 -10.57 9.38
N ALA A 380 7.20 -10.28 8.52
CA ALA A 380 8.13 -9.16 8.73
C ALA A 380 7.39 -7.82 8.82
N PHE A 381 6.41 -7.56 7.95
CA PHE A 381 5.57 -6.37 7.99
C PHE A 381 4.74 -6.28 9.28
N PHE A 382 4.18 -7.38 9.74
CA PHE A 382 3.46 -7.45 11.01
C PHE A 382 4.33 -6.99 12.20
N TRP A 383 5.55 -7.51 12.30
CA TRP A 383 6.44 -7.15 13.40
C TRP A 383 6.94 -5.70 13.32
N ILE A 384 7.21 -5.21 12.10
CA ILE A 384 7.60 -3.81 11.88
C ILE A 384 6.45 -2.88 12.27
N SER A 385 5.23 -3.20 11.88
CA SER A 385 4.04 -2.42 12.21
C SER A 385 3.85 -2.32 13.73
N ARG A 386 3.87 -3.47 14.43
CA ARG A 386 3.74 -3.49 15.89
C ARG A 386 4.83 -2.71 16.63
N ARG A 387 6.06 -2.73 16.12
CA ARG A 387 7.15 -1.92 16.71
C ARG A 387 6.91 -0.43 16.49
N ARG A 388 6.43 -0.03 15.32
CA ARG A 388 6.09 1.37 15.02
C ARG A 388 4.94 1.86 15.89
N GLU A 389 3.90 1.05 16.07
CA GLU A 389 2.77 1.38 16.96
C GLU A 389 3.23 1.63 18.39
N LYS A 390 4.04 0.73 18.95
CA LYS A 390 4.58 0.90 20.30
C LYS A 390 5.44 2.16 20.41
N LYS A 391 6.28 2.43 19.41
CA LYS A 391 7.13 3.63 19.39
C LYS A 391 6.27 4.90 19.31
N MET A 392 5.29 4.92 18.41
CA MET A 392 4.38 6.05 18.26
C MET A 392 3.56 6.33 19.52
N ALA A 393 2.99 5.30 20.16
CA ALA A 393 2.26 5.44 21.41
C ALA A 393 3.14 6.01 22.54
N SER A 394 4.41 5.57 22.64
CA SER A 394 5.38 6.12 23.60
C SER A 394 5.66 7.59 23.33
N GLN A 395 5.90 7.97 22.09
CA GLN A 395 6.23 9.35 21.69
C GLN A 395 5.04 10.31 21.86
N LEU A 396 3.83 9.86 21.50
CA LEU A 396 2.62 10.66 21.74
C LEU A 396 2.36 10.88 23.24
N SER A 397 2.72 9.90 24.09
CA SER A 397 2.67 10.05 25.55
C SER A 397 3.70 11.05 26.10
N GLU A 398 4.83 11.23 25.42
CA GLU A 398 5.86 12.20 25.79
C GLU A 398 5.52 13.64 25.33
N LEU A 399 4.67 13.79 24.31
CA LEU A 399 4.19 15.08 23.81
C LEU A 399 2.97 15.62 24.57
N LYS A 400 2.30 14.79 25.39
CA LYS A 400 1.26 15.19 26.34
C LYS A 400 1.87 15.81 27.61
#